data_501417984b0439244df24805635aa9bb
#
_entry.id   501417984b0439244df24805635aa9bb
#
_cell.length_a   1.000
_cell.length_b   1.000
_cell.length_c   1.000
_cell.angle_alpha   90.00
_cell.angle_beta   90.00
_cell.angle_gamma   90.00
#
_symmetry.space_group_name_H-M   'P 1'
#
loop_
_entity.id
_entity.type
_entity.pdbx_description
1 polymer ?
#
loop_
_entity_poly.entity_id
_entity_poly.type
_entity_poly.pdbx_seq_one_letter_code
_entity_poly.pdbx_strand_id
1 'polypeptide(L)'
;TLSSQITQLEQTLGRALFQPVGRGLGLTEAGRIALRYADQIFQLGEQMAESLGDEQLDYTLRLSVGIADALPKTVSFHMIEPILGMQRPVRLVCHEGRFEALCSELVQHSVDVVLAERPGGQGTAHLQVAKLLSYPVRIFASPGLKQKYETNFPQSLHHAPFLMPSRNNVLRLKLEHWLESVGVEVTVVGEFDDLALLETFGRAGLGLFAVPAMLIEDVVRDHTVVHMGDAQGVVEDFFAFTHPRNLNHPALKLLFSTATNTNPNRSK
;
A
#
# COMPACT_ATOMS: atom_id res chain seq x y z
N THR A 1 -0.28 -10.05 -40.93
CA THR A 1 -1.08 -10.51 -39.78
C THR A 1 -0.28 -10.38 -38.49
N LEU A 2 -0.94 -10.30 -37.33
CA LEU A 2 -0.27 -10.23 -36.01
C LEU A 2 0.74 -11.38 -35.84
N SER A 3 0.37 -12.59 -36.25
CA SER A 3 1.21 -13.78 -36.22
C SER A 3 2.53 -13.59 -36.98
N SER A 4 2.51 -13.00 -38.16
CA SER A 4 3.71 -12.79 -38.97
C SER A 4 4.62 -11.73 -38.34
N GLN A 5 4.08 -10.70 -37.70
CA GLN A 5 4.86 -9.68 -36.98
C GLN A 5 5.55 -10.27 -35.75
N ILE A 6 4.86 -11.13 -35.00
CA ILE A 6 5.46 -11.84 -33.86
C ILE A 6 6.58 -12.76 -34.33
N THR A 7 6.37 -13.57 -35.40
CA THR A 7 7.41 -14.44 -35.93
C THR A 7 8.64 -13.63 -36.41
N GLN A 8 8.43 -12.48 -37.03
CA GLN A 8 9.54 -11.60 -37.45
C GLN A 8 10.31 -11.04 -36.25
N LEU A 9 9.59 -10.64 -35.18
CA LEU A 9 10.21 -10.19 -33.92
C LEU A 9 11.04 -11.30 -33.28
N GLU A 10 10.50 -12.53 -33.20
CA GLU A 10 11.22 -13.70 -32.68
C GLU A 10 12.50 -14.01 -33.49
N GLN A 11 12.42 -13.91 -34.80
CA GLN A 11 13.58 -14.05 -35.68
C GLN A 11 14.64 -12.97 -35.42
N THR A 12 14.22 -11.72 -35.28
CA THR A 12 15.11 -10.60 -34.99
C THR A 12 15.80 -10.75 -33.63
N LEU A 13 15.08 -11.21 -32.62
CA LEU A 13 15.59 -11.41 -31.26
C LEU A 13 16.36 -12.74 -31.11
N GLY A 14 16.26 -13.66 -32.08
CA GLY A 14 16.87 -14.98 -32.04
C GLY A 14 16.31 -15.89 -30.92
N ARG A 15 15.11 -15.58 -30.41
CA ARG A 15 14.47 -16.28 -29.30
C ARG A 15 12.97 -16.40 -29.54
N ALA A 16 12.40 -17.59 -29.25
CA ALA A 16 10.96 -17.76 -29.23
C ALA A 16 10.36 -17.03 -28.04
N LEU A 17 9.33 -16.23 -28.27
CA LEU A 17 8.60 -15.50 -27.24
C LEU A 17 7.37 -16.26 -26.76
N PHE A 18 6.83 -17.16 -27.63
CA PHE A 18 5.67 -17.97 -27.34
C PHE A 18 6.01 -19.47 -27.41
N GLN A 19 5.30 -20.25 -26.63
CA GLN A 19 5.39 -21.71 -26.61
C GLN A 19 3.99 -22.32 -26.48
N PRO A 20 3.75 -23.53 -27.03
CA PRO A 20 2.49 -24.24 -26.82
C PRO A 20 2.30 -24.57 -25.32
N VAL A 21 1.11 -24.27 -24.79
CA VAL A 21 0.68 -24.67 -23.45
C VAL A 21 -0.72 -25.26 -23.55
N GLY A 22 -0.81 -26.58 -23.46
CA GLY A 22 -2.06 -27.30 -23.67
C GLY A 22 -2.62 -27.07 -25.07
N ARG A 23 -3.84 -26.50 -25.17
CA ARG A 23 -4.47 -26.15 -26.46
C ARG A 23 -4.25 -24.69 -26.88
N GLY A 24 -3.44 -23.94 -26.13
CA GLY A 24 -3.17 -22.51 -26.37
C GLY A 24 -1.71 -22.18 -26.50
N LEU A 25 -1.41 -20.89 -26.56
CA LEU A 25 -0.07 -20.31 -26.54
C LEU A 25 0.19 -19.66 -25.18
N GLY A 26 1.35 -19.92 -24.60
CA GLY A 26 1.86 -19.27 -23.41
C GLY A 26 3.17 -18.54 -23.71
N LEU A 27 3.55 -17.60 -22.88
CA LEU A 27 4.83 -16.91 -22.99
C LEU A 27 5.98 -17.82 -22.52
N THR A 28 7.09 -17.78 -23.25
CA THR A 28 8.37 -18.29 -22.76
C THR A 28 8.95 -17.34 -21.70
N GLU A 29 10.09 -17.69 -21.09
CA GLU A 29 10.81 -16.76 -20.23
C GLU A 29 11.28 -15.51 -21.01
N ALA A 30 11.82 -15.72 -22.23
CA ALA A 30 12.15 -14.61 -23.14
C ALA A 30 10.92 -13.78 -23.52
N GLY A 31 9.75 -14.41 -23.70
CA GLY A 31 8.48 -13.74 -23.95
C GLY A 31 8.03 -12.85 -22.80
N ARG A 32 8.18 -13.31 -21.55
CA ARG A 32 7.90 -12.47 -20.37
C ARG A 32 8.82 -11.27 -20.27
N ILE A 33 10.10 -11.45 -20.57
CA ILE A 33 11.06 -10.36 -20.61
C ILE A 33 10.68 -9.36 -21.72
N ALA A 34 10.42 -9.84 -22.93
CA ALA A 34 10.05 -9.00 -24.06
C ALA A 34 8.76 -8.23 -23.82
N LEU A 35 7.75 -8.84 -23.16
CA LEU A 35 6.50 -8.18 -22.81
C LEU A 35 6.72 -7.02 -21.84
N ARG A 36 7.56 -7.19 -20.82
CA ARG A 36 7.89 -6.10 -19.90
C ARG A 36 8.52 -4.90 -20.61
N TYR A 37 9.45 -5.14 -21.54
CA TYR A 37 10.05 -4.07 -22.34
C TYR A 37 9.05 -3.46 -23.32
N ALA A 38 8.18 -4.25 -23.91
CA ALA A 38 7.12 -3.74 -24.79
C ALA A 38 6.17 -2.80 -24.04
N ASP A 39 5.73 -3.18 -22.84
CA ASP A 39 4.90 -2.33 -21.98
C ASP A 39 5.59 -0.99 -21.68
N GLN A 40 6.89 -1.00 -21.38
CA GLN A 40 7.67 0.22 -21.16
C GLN A 40 7.77 1.09 -22.39
N ILE A 41 8.01 0.49 -23.57
CA ILE A 41 8.10 1.21 -24.85
C ILE A 41 6.78 1.89 -25.17
N PHE A 42 5.66 1.18 -24.97
CA PHE A 42 4.33 1.75 -25.19
C PHE A 42 4.01 2.87 -24.20
N GLN A 43 4.33 2.69 -22.92
CA GLN A 43 4.18 3.75 -21.91
C GLN A 43 5.00 4.99 -22.25
N LEU A 44 6.25 4.79 -22.68
CA LEU A 44 7.10 5.90 -23.09
C LEU A 44 6.58 6.60 -24.35
N GLY A 45 6.00 5.85 -25.29
CA GLY A 45 5.32 6.37 -26.47
C GLY A 45 4.10 7.22 -26.11
N GLU A 46 3.29 6.77 -25.16
CA GLU A 46 2.15 7.52 -24.63
C GLU A 46 2.61 8.83 -23.96
N GLN A 47 3.64 8.77 -23.10
CA GLN A 47 4.23 9.96 -22.47
C GLN A 47 4.79 10.96 -23.48
N MET A 48 5.40 10.47 -24.55
CA MET A 48 5.90 11.30 -25.64
C MET A 48 4.75 12.01 -26.36
N ALA A 49 3.68 11.30 -26.71
CA ALA A 49 2.49 11.87 -27.33
C ALA A 49 1.84 12.95 -26.47
N GLU A 50 1.76 12.70 -25.14
CA GLU A 50 1.30 13.70 -24.17
C GLU A 50 2.19 14.95 -24.10
N SER A 51 3.51 14.75 -24.14
CA SER A 51 4.48 15.86 -24.07
C SER A 51 4.44 16.75 -25.30
N LEU A 52 4.01 16.22 -26.45
CA LEU A 52 3.86 16.95 -27.70
C LEU A 52 2.53 17.67 -27.83
N GLY A 53 1.65 17.57 -26.83
CA GLY A 53 0.43 18.39 -26.75
C GLY A 53 -0.67 18.01 -27.74
N ASP A 54 -0.76 16.74 -28.13
CA ASP A 54 -1.85 16.25 -28.97
C ASP A 54 -3.15 16.15 -28.16
N GLU A 55 -3.84 17.31 -27.99
CA GLU A 55 -5.07 17.48 -27.20
C GLU A 55 -6.25 16.63 -27.70
N GLN A 56 -6.12 15.96 -28.83
CA GLN A 56 -7.22 15.20 -29.48
C GLN A 56 -7.22 13.70 -29.14
N LEU A 57 -6.21 13.21 -28.44
CA LEU A 57 -6.19 11.82 -28.00
C LEU A 57 -6.76 11.71 -26.59
N ASP A 58 -8.00 11.23 -26.53
CA ASP A 58 -8.73 10.93 -25.29
C ASP A 58 -8.13 9.68 -24.59
N TYR A 59 -6.82 9.78 -24.26
CA TYR A 59 -6.10 8.68 -23.61
C TYR A 59 -6.38 8.64 -22.12
N THR A 60 -6.91 7.50 -21.69
CA THR A 60 -6.99 7.15 -20.29
C THR A 60 -5.58 6.90 -19.74
N LEU A 61 -5.14 7.69 -18.77
CA LEU A 61 -3.86 7.47 -18.09
C LEU A 61 -3.85 6.10 -17.43
N ARG A 62 -2.86 5.26 -17.69
CA ARG A 62 -2.66 4.01 -16.98
C ARG A 62 -1.71 4.22 -15.81
N LEU A 63 -2.12 3.83 -14.61
CA LEU A 63 -1.28 3.85 -13.42
C LEU A 63 -1.24 2.47 -12.78
N SER A 64 -0.05 1.87 -12.73
CA SER A 64 0.19 0.59 -12.07
C SER A 64 0.69 0.83 -10.64
N VAL A 65 -0.07 0.35 -9.66
CA VAL A 65 0.15 0.60 -8.23
C VAL A 65 0.45 -0.71 -7.53
N GLY A 66 1.63 -0.82 -6.93
CA GLY A 66 1.96 -1.88 -5.98
C GLY A 66 1.50 -1.48 -4.58
N ILE A 67 0.76 -2.34 -3.90
CA ILE A 67 0.26 -2.11 -2.55
C ILE A 67 0.87 -3.15 -1.63
N ALA A 68 1.63 -2.71 -0.62
CA ALA A 68 2.20 -3.62 0.36
C ALA A 68 1.09 -4.36 1.11
N ASP A 69 1.25 -5.65 1.31
CA ASP A 69 0.26 -6.54 1.94
C ASP A 69 -0.10 -6.11 3.38
N ALA A 70 0.85 -5.50 4.10
CA ALA A 70 0.63 -4.94 5.43
C ALA A 70 -0.14 -3.60 5.44
N LEU A 71 -0.36 -2.97 4.26
CA LEU A 71 -1.06 -1.69 4.17
C LEU A 71 -2.58 -1.89 4.22
N PRO A 72 -3.33 -1.23 5.15
CA PRO A 72 -4.78 -1.34 5.20
C PRO A 72 -5.44 -0.88 3.89
N LYS A 73 -6.47 -1.59 3.44
CA LYS A 73 -7.15 -1.33 2.15
C LYS A 73 -7.77 0.07 2.08
N THR A 74 -8.40 0.52 3.17
CA THR A 74 -8.98 1.87 3.27
C THR A 74 -7.90 2.94 3.19
N VAL A 75 -6.74 2.73 3.83
CA VAL A 75 -5.60 3.65 3.73
C VAL A 75 -5.09 3.71 2.30
N SER A 76 -4.95 2.56 1.63
CA SER A 76 -4.54 2.49 0.22
C SER A 76 -5.48 3.28 -0.68
N PHE A 77 -6.80 3.18 -0.45
CA PHE A 77 -7.80 3.95 -1.19
C PHE A 77 -7.60 5.47 -0.99
N HIS A 78 -7.49 5.93 0.25
CA HIS A 78 -7.32 7.36 0.54
C HIS A 78 -5.98 7.92 0.02
N MET A 79 -4.94 7.11 -0.06
CA MET A 79 -3.69 7.51 -0.70
C MET A 79 -3.86 7.77 -2.20
N ILE A 80 -4.74 7.01 -2.86
CA ILE A 80 -4.98 7.08 -4.32
C ILE A 80 -6.14 8.01 -4.68
N GLU A 81 -7.08 8.24 -3.76
CA GLU A 81 -8.30 9.03 -3.98
C GLU A 81 -8.07 10.37 -4.69
N PRO A 82 -7.01 11.17 -4.38
CA PRO A 82 -6.73 12.41 -5.09
C PRO A 82 -6.55 12.22 -6.60
N ILE A 83 -6.04 11.06 -7.03
CA ILE A 83 -5.82 10.73 -8.44
C ILE A 83 -7.15 10.48 -9.15
N LEU A 84 -8.14 9.91 -8.44
CA LEU A 84 -9.46 9.63 -9.02
C LEU A 84 -10.25 10.89 -9.36
N GLY A 85 -9.93 12.02 -8.70
CA GLY A 85 -10.52 13.34 -8.97
C GLY A 85 -9.88 14.11 -10.14
N MET A 86 -8.92 13.54 -10.84
CA MET A 86 -8.28 14.19 -11.98
C MET A 86 -9.25 14.41 -13.14
N GLN A 87 -9.09 15.50 -13.90
CA GLN A 87 -9.89 15.77 -15.10
C GLN A 87 -9.70 14.70 -16.20
N ARG A 88 -8.52 14.10 -16.27
CA ARG A 88 -8.21 12.98 -17.16
C ARG A 88 -8.59 11.66 -16.50
N PRO A 89 -9.30 10.76 -17.20
CA PRO A 89 -9.62 9.45 -16.67
C PRO A 89 -8.33 8.66 -16.39
N VAL A 90 -8.27 8.01 -15.22
CA VAL A 90 -7.14 7.17 -14.83
C VAL A 90 -7.59 5.72 -14.71
N ARG A 91 -6.92 4.83 -15.43
CA ARG A 91 -7.07 3.38 -15.30
C ARG A 91 -6.07 2.86 -14.28
N LEU A 92 -6.54 2.54 -13.09
CA LEU A 92 -5.71 1.92 -12.07
C LEU A 92 -5.53 0.42 -12.36
N VAL A 93 -4.30 -0.06 -12.12
CA VAL A 93 -3.96 -1.49 -12.08
C VAL A 93 -3.25 -1.72 -10.76
N CYS A 94 -3.95 -2.31 -9.78
CA CYS A 94 -3.43 -2.52 -8.44
C CYS A 94 -2.92 -3.95 -8.27
N HIS A 95 -1.74 -4.10 -7.71
CA HIS A 95 -1.09 -5.36 -7.36
C HIS A 95 -0.78 -5.36 -5.87
N GLU A 96 -1.13 -6.43 -5.18
CA GLU A 96 -0.75 -6.61 -3.78
C GLU A 96 0.43 -7.57 -3.68
N GLY A 97 1.31 -7.31 -2.73
CA GLY A 97 2.47 -8.16 -2.50
C GLY A 97 3.40 -7.68 -1.40
N ARG A 98 4.46 -8.44 -1.17
CA ARG A 98 5.48 -8.04 -0.21
C ARG A 98 6.22 -6.80 -0.68
N PHE A 99 6.50 -5.89 0.24
CA PHE A 99 7.15 -4.62 -0.04
C PHE A 99 8.43 -4.76 -0.88
N GLU A 100 9.31 -5.72 -0.54
CA GLU A 100 10.58 -5.93 -1.24
C GLU A 100 10.38 -6.43 -2.68
N ALA A 101 9.37 -7.28 -2.90
CA ALA A 101 9.00 -7.75 -4.23
C ALA A 101 8.45 -6.60 -5.09
N LEU A 102 7.55 -5.79 -4.53
CA LEU A 102 6.99 -4.62 -5.21
C LEU A 102 8.05 -3.56 -5.51
N CYS A 103 9.03 -3.35 -4.61
CA CYS A 103 10.17 -2.47 -4.90
C CYS A 103 11.03 -3.01 -6.06
N SER A 104 11.19 -4.33 -6.16
CA SER A 104 11.88 -4.94 -7.30
C SER A 104 11.11 -4.75 -8.60
N GLU A 105 9.78 -4.86 -8.56
CA GLU A 105 8.91 -4.59 -9.70
C GLU A 105 8.94 -3.10 -10.10
N LEU A 106 9.03 -2.19 -9.12
CA LEU A 106 9.19 -0.75 -9.36
C LEU A 106 10.50 -0.43 -10.09
N VAL A 107 11.61 -1.07 -9.67
CA VAL A 107 12.92 -0.94 -10.34
C VAL A 107 12.88 -1.53 -11.75
N GLN A 108 12.11 -2.60 -11.96
CA GLN A 108 11.89 -3.22 -13.27
C GLN A 108 10.84 -2.50 -14.11
N HIS A 109 10.28 -1.39 -13.63
CA HIS A 109 9.21 -0.61 -14.27
C HIS A 109 7.93 -1.42 -14.56
N SER A 110 7.67 -2.48 -13.81
CA SER A 110 6.42 -3.26 -13.89
C SER A 110 5.28 -2.61 -13.10
N VAL A 111 5.62 -1.78 -12.10
CA VAL A 111 4.71 -0.89 -11.39
C VAL A 111 5.27 0.55 -11.41
N ASP A 112 4.39 1.54 -11.36
CA ASP A 112 4.74 2.97 -11.43
C ASP A 112 4.98 3.57 -10.05
N VAL A 113 4.27 3.06 -9.05
CA VAL A 113 4.34 3.50 -7.65
C VAL A 113 4.09 2.33 -6.72
N VAL A 114 4.76 2.34 -5.57
CA VAL A 114 4.52 1.39 -4.47
C VAL A 114 4.04 2.17 -3.25
N LEU A 115 2.96 1.71 -2.62
CA LEU A 115 2.41 2.24 -1.38
C LEU A 115 2.76 1.29 -0.23
N ALA A 116 3.24 1.83 0.91
CA ALA A 116 3.64 1.02 2.05
C ALA A 116 3.53 1.77 3.38
N GLU A 117 3.54 1.00 4.47
CA GLU A 117 3.48 1.46 5.87
C GLU A 117 4.86 1.75 6.48
N ARG A 118 5.92 1.74 5.69
CA ARG A 118 7.31 1.89 6.15
C ARG A 118 8.09 2.91 5.31
N PRO A 119 9.11 3.57 5.87
CA PRO A 119 9.83 4.65 5.17
C PRO A 119 10.85 4.13 4.14
N GLY A 120 10.92 2.84 3.91
CA GLY A 120 11.88 2.21 3.02
C GLY A 120 12.82 1.25 3.75
N GLY A 121 13.85 0.77 3.04
CA GLY A 121 14.83 -0.19 3.55
C GLY A 121 15.98 -0.39 2.57
N GLN A 122 16.68 -1.51 2.71
CA GLN A 122 17.73 -1.88 1.76
C GLN A 122 17.14 -1.99 0.34
N GLY A 123 17.79 -1.40 -0.64
CA GLY A 123 17.36 -1.42 -2.04
C GLY A 123 16.43 -0.27 -2.46
N THR A 124 15.99 0.61 -1.56
CA THR A 124 15.11 1.75 -1.91
C THR A 124 15.84 3.09 -2.03
N ALA A 125 17.15 3.13 -1.79
CA ALA A 125 17.94 4.39 -1.74
C ALA A 125 17.92 5.19 -3.05
N HIS A 126 17.64 4.54 -4.18
CA HIS A 126 17.55 5.16 -5.50
C HIS A 126 16.11 5.54 -5.90
N LEU A 127 15.14 5.25 -5.06
CA LEU A 127 13.73 5.58 -5.28
C LEU A 127 13.41 6.95 -4.67
N GLN A 128 12.47 7.64 -5.28
CA GLN A 128 11.86 8.81 -4.69
C GLN A 128 10.81 8.33 -3.68
N VAL A 129 10.88 8.87 -2.46
CA VAL A 129 9.97 8.50 -1.36
C VAL A 129 9.24 9.73 -0.87
N ALA A 130 7.94 9.61 -0.65
CA ALA A 130 7.13 10.64 -0.07
C ALA A 130 6.25 10.06 1.05
N LYS A 131 6.19 10.74 2.20
CA LYS A 131 5.20 10.43 3.23
C LYS A 131 3.90 11.11 2.82
N LEU A 132 2.86 10.31 2.56
CA LEU A 132 1.56 10.80 2.10
C LEU A 132 0.62 11.06 3.28
N LEU A 133 0.54 10.14 4.22
CA LEU A 133 -0.39 10.18 5.33
C LEU A 133 0.32 9.84 6.64
N SER A 134 -0.25 10.31 7.76
CA SER A 134 0.26 10.09 9.11
C SER A 134 -0.92 10.11 10.08
N TYR A 135 -1.16 9.03 10.81
CA TYR A 135 -2.30 8.92 11.72
C TYR A 135 -1.87 8.40 13.10
N PRO A 136 -2.42 8.98 14.18
CA PRO A 136 -2.25 8.41 15.52
C PRO A 136 -2.89 7.02 15.58
N VAL A 137 -2.37 6.17 16.43
CA VAL A 137 -2.86 4.81 16.65
C VAL A 137 -3.78 4.77 17.86
N ARG A 138 -4.91 4.08 17.72
CA ARG A 138 -5.93 3.93 18.74
C ARG A 138 -6.20 2.47 19.07
N ILE A 139 -6.56 2.23 20.34
CA ILE A 139 -6.89 0.92 20.86
C ILE A 139 -8.40 0.75 20.83
N PHE A 140 -8.83 -0.42 20.35
CA PHE A 140 -10.23 -0.82 20.24
C PHE A 140 -10.49 -2.14 20.95
N ALA A 141 -11.74 -2.36 21.32
CA ALA A 141 -12.22 -3.57 21.96
C ALA A 141 -13.69 -3.84 21.62
N SER A 142 -14.16 -5.06 21.82
CA SER A 142 -15.59 -5.33 21.91
C SER A 142 -16.18 -4.64 23.17
N PRO A 143 -17.50 -4.32 23.19
CA PRO A 143 -18.12 -3.69 24.35
C PRO A 143 -17.89 -4.44 25.67
N GLY A 144 -17.89 -5.79 25.62
CA GLY A 144 -17.65 -6.61 26.82
C GLY A 144 -16.20 -6.50 27.34
N LEU A 145 -15.22 -6.43 26.45
CA LEU A 145 -13.83 -6.21 26.86
C LEU A 145 -13.62 -4.76 27.33
N LYS A 146 -14.26 -3.77 26.70
CA LYS A 146 -14.21 -2.40 27.21
C LYS A 146 -14.67 -2.30 28.63
N GLN A 147 -15.84 -2.82 28.96
CA GLN A 147 -16.40 -2.79 30.34
C GLN A 147 -15.41 -3.36 31.36
N LYS A 148 -14.61 -4.36 30.96
CA LYS A 148 -13.63 -5.02 31.83
C LYS A 148 -12.34 -4.20 32.01
N TYR A 149 -11.91 -3.49 30.98
CA TYR A 149 -10.57 -2.87 30.92
C TYR A 149 -10.57 -1.35 30.78
N GLU A 150 -11.72 -0.64 30.78
CA GLU A 150 -11.78 0.80 30.59
C GLU A 150 -11.26 1.63 31.75
N THR A 151 -11.35 1.11 32.98
CA THR A 151 -10.96 1.87 34.18
C THR A 151 -9.44 1.88 34.31
N ASN A 152 -8.86 3.08 34.45
CA ASN A 152 -7.41 3.28 34.61
C ASN A 152 -6.58 2.90 33.38
N PHE A 153 -7.06 3.21 32.17
CA PHE A 153 -6.29 3.07 30.93
C PHE A 153 -5.05 3.99 30.95
N PRO A 154 -3.86 3.55 30.48
CA PRO A 154 -3.56 2.25 29.87
C PRO A 154 -3.18 1.12 30.84
N GLN A 155 -3.01 1.38 32.15
CA GLN A 155 -2.57 0.36 33.13
C GLN A 155 -3.54 -0.82 33.25
N SER A 156 -4.81 -0.59 32.98
CA SER A 156 -5.84 -1.65 32.93
C SER A 156 -5.59 -2.69 31.84
N LEU A 157 -4.75 -2.40 30.86
CA LEU A 157 -4.37 -3.36 29.80
C LEU A 157 -3.40 -4.45 30.30
N HIS A 158 -2.89 -4.35 31.54
CA HIS A 158 -1.97 -5.36 32.08
C HIS A 158 -2.64 -6.73 32.11
N HIS A 159 -2.01 -7.71 31.44
CA HIS A 159 -2.53 -9.06 31.18
C HIS A 159 -3.87 -9.12 30.41
N ALA A 160 -4.30 -8.03 29.78
CA ALA A 160 -5.46 -8.06 28.90
C ALA A 160 -5.16 -8.87 27.63
N PRO A 161 -6.16 -9.60 27.08
CA PRO A 161 -6.00 -10.29 25.81
C PRO A 161 -5.82 -9.28 24.68
N PHE A 162 -4.74 -9.40 23.93
CA PHE A 162 -4.38 -8.45 22.87
C PHE A 162 -4.08 -9.17 21.56
N LEU A 163 -4.59 -8.62 20.46
CA LEU A 163 -4.32 -9.06 19.10
C LEU A 163 -3.21 -8.17 18.52
N MET A 164 -2.14 -8.78 18.11
CA MET A 164 -0.99 -8.05 17.59
C MET A 164 -0.81 -8.25 16.07
N PRO A 165 -0.35 -7.24 15.35
CA PRO A 165 0.26 -7.48 14.04
C PRO A 165 1.44 -8.45 14.17
N SER A 166 1.79 -9.14 13.08
CA SER A 166 2.95 -10.05 13.06
C SER A 166 4.27 -9.30 13.32
N ARG A 167 5.31 -10.04 13.68
CA ARG A 167 6.61 -9.48 14.11
C ARG A 167 7.33 -8.62 13.05
N ASN A 168 7.02 -8.84 11.79
CA ASN A 168 7.60 -8.06 10.69
C ASN A 168 6.86 -6.75 10.40
N ASN A 169 5.76 -6.48 11.10
CA ASN A 169 4.97 -5.27 10.91
C ASN A 169 5.53 -4.10 11.73
N VAL A 170 5.64 -2.93 11.11
CA VAL A 170 6.18 -1.71 11.76
C VAL A 170 5.30 -1.26 12.93
N LEU A 171 3.98 -1.41 12.80
CA LEU A 171 3.04 -1.07 13.89
C LEU A 171 3.30 -1.93 15.14
N ARG A 172 3.63 -3.20 14.96
CA ARG A 172 3.97 -4.10 16.08
C ARG A 172 5.09 -3.54 16.94
N LEU A 173 6.20 -3.15 16.32
CA LEU A 173 7.37 -2.60 17.04
C LEU A 173 7.01 -1.34 17.81
N LYS A 174 6.20 -0.45 17.20
CA LYS A 174 5.75 0.78 17.85
C LYS A 174 4.83 0.50 19.04
N LEU A 175 3.92 -0.47 18.91
CA LEU A 175 3.02 -0.88 20.01
C LEU A 175 3.79 -1.52 21.16
N GLU A 176 4.72 -2.42 20.90
CA GLU A 176 5.56 -3.05 21.91
C GLU A 176 6.37 -1.99 22.69
N HIS A 177 6.99 -1.05 21.98
CA HIS A 177 7.71 0.06 22.62
C HIS A 177 6.78 0.95 23.46
N TRP A 178 5.58 1.25 22.97
CA TRP A 178 4.60 2.03 23.73
C TRP A 178 4.16 1.29 24.99
N LEU A 179 3.79 0.02 24.90
CA LEU A 179 3.39 -0.81 26.04
C LEU A 179 4.50 -0.87 27.09
N GLU A 180 5.75 -1.05 26.67
CA GLU A 180 6.93 -1.00 27.53
C GLU A 180 7.07 0.38 28.23
N SER A 181 6.90 1.46 27.48
CA SER A 181 7.04 2.84 28.00
C SER A 181 6.00 3.19 29.06
N VAL A 182 4.81 2.59 29.00
CA VAL A 182 3.73 2.77 30.01
C VAL A 182 3.73 1.68 31.08
N GLY A 183 4.70 0.75 31.05
CA GLY A 183 4.85 -0.30 32.05
C GLY A 183 3.74 -1.37 31.99
N VAL A 184 3.19 -1.65 30.81
CA VAL A 184 2.08 -2.59 30.60
C VAL A 184 2.56 -3.81 29.83
N GLU A 185 2.25 -4.99 30.35
CA GLU A 185 2.47 -6.28 29.69
C GLU A 185 1.11 -6.88 29.32
N VAL A 186 0.84 -7.07 28.03
CA VAL A 186 -0.40 -7.66 27.52
C VAL A 186 -0.26 -9.16 27.29
N THR A 187 -1.36 -9.90 27.29
CA THR A 187 -1.38 -11.30 26.87
C THR A 187 -1.70 -11.38 25.38
N VAL A 188 -0.70 -11.68 24.55
CA VAL A 188 -0.91 -11.85 23.11
C VAL A 188 -1.69 -13.13 22.86
N VAL A 189 -2.94 -13.00 22.39
CA VAL A 189 -3.85 -14.13 22.11
C VAL A 189 -3.99 -14.44 20.61
N GLY A 190 -3.42 -13.60 19.76
CA GLY A 190 -3.36 -13.82 18.31
C GLY A 190 -2.36 -12.89 17.64
N GLU A 191 -1.71 -13.39 16.58
CA GLU A 191 -0.78 -12.64 15.74
C GLU A 191 -1.24 -12.72 14.28
N PHE A 192 -1.24 -11.58 13.55
CA PHE A 192 -1.84 -11.48 12.22
C PHE A 192 -0.94 -10.70 11.27
N ASP A 193 -0.74 -11.23 10.05
CA ASP A 193 -0.08 -10.49 8.96
C ASP A 193 -1.03 -9.47 8.33
N ASP A 194 -2.32 -9.78 8.29
CA ASP A 194 -3.38 -8.96 7.70
C ASP A 194 -4.18 -8.23 8.79
N LEU A 195 -4.22 -6.90 8.72
CA LEU A 195 -4.93 -6.08 9.70
C LEU A 195 -6.46 -6.22 9.61
N ALA A 196 -7.02 -6.49 8.43
CA ALA A 196 -8.47 -6.70 8.31
C ALA A 196 -8.90 -8.01 8.98
N LEU A 197 -8.05 -9.04 8.89
CA LEU A 197 -8.25 -10.28 9.63
C LEU A 197 -8.15 -10.04 11.15
N LEU A 198 -7.12 -9.30 11.59
CA LEU A 198 -6.96 -8.91 12.99
C LEU A 198 -8.21 -8.18 13.51
N GLU A 199 -8.72 -7.19 12.78
CA GLU A 199 -9.95 -6.49 13.12
C GLU A 199 -11.16 -7.42 13.23
N THR A 200 -11.29 -8.38 12.32
CA THR A 200 -12.39 -9.36 12.32
C THR A 200 -12.41 -10.16 13.62
N PHE A 201 -11.25 -10.64 14.09
CA PHE A 201 -11.12 -11.34 15.37
C PHE A 201 -11.35 -10.40 16.57
N GLY A 202 -10.90 -9.14 16.47
CA GLY A 202 -11.17 -8.11 17.48
C GLY A 202 -12.66 -7.81 17.63
N ARG A 203 -13.40 -7.69 16.52
CA ARG A 203 -14.86 -7.54 16.46
C ARG A 203 -15.58 -8.73 17.10
N ALA A 204 -15.05 -9.93 16.92
CA ALA A 204 -15.56 -11.14 17.58
C ALA A 204 -15.26 -11.21 19.09
N GLY A 205 -14.49 -10.23 19.62
CA GLY A 205 -14.20 -10.12 21.05
C GLY A 205 -13.06 -11.01 21.55
N LEU A 206 -12.19 -11.50 20.63
CA LEU A 206 -11.07 -12.34 21.02
C LEU A 206 -10.02 -11.57 21.83
N GLY A 207 -9.82 -10.28 21.55
CA GLY A 207 -8.87 -9.42 22.25
C GLY A 207 -9.02 -7.95 21.88
N LEU A 208 -8.29 -7.10 22.59
CA LEU A 208 -8.10 -5.71 22.21
C LEU A 208 -7.16 -5.63 21.02
N PHE A 209 -7.26 -4.57 20.23
CA PHE A 209 -6.41 -4.38 19.05
C PHE A 209 -6.18 -2.91 18.74
N ALA A 210 -5.14 -2.63 17.97
CA ALA A 210 -4.72 -1.28 17.61
C ALA A 210 -4.83 -1.06 16.11
N VAL A 211 -5.37 0.10 15.71
CA VAL A 211 -5.44 0.52 14.30
C VAL A 211 -5.21 2.03 14.17
N PRO A 212 -4.78 2.52 13.00
CA PRO A 212 -4.71 3.95 12.71
C PRO A 212 -6.07 4.63 12.90
N ALA A 213 -6.05 5.84 13.45
CA ALA A 213 -7.27 6.60 13.77
C ALA A 213 -8.18 6.85 12.55
N MET A 214 -7.63 6.86 11.35
CA MET A 214 -8.37 6.98 10.10
C MET A 214 -9.41 5.89 9.90
N LEU A 215 -9.16 4.68 10.40
CA LEU A 215 -10.04 3.54 10.24
C LEU A 215 -11.23 3.52 11.23
N ILE A 216 -11.34 4.54 12.10
CA ILE A 216 -12.37 4.58 13.16
C ILE A 216 -13.77 4.45 12.59
N GLU A 217 -14.11 5.23 11.57
CA GLU A 217 -15.47 5.21 11.02
C GLU A 217 -15.85 3.84 10.47
N ASP A 218 -14.89 3.16 9.82
CA ASP A 218 -15.09 1.80 9.31
C ASP A 218 -15.14 0.77 10.43
N VAL A 219 -14.28 0.92 11.45
CA VAL A 219 -14.17 -0.02 12.58
C VAL A 219 -15.38 0.07 13.51
N VAL A 220 -15.93 1.26 13.75
CA VAL A 220 -17.03 1.51 14.72
C VAL A 220 -18.42 1.44 14.08
N ARG A 221 -18.51 1.48 12.73
CA ARG A 221 -19.78 1.59 11.98
C ARG A 221 -20.88 0.62 12.44
N ASP A 222 -20.51 -0.61 12.80
CA ASP A 222 -21.46 -1.65 13.17
C ASP A 222 -21.67 -1.78 14.70
N HIS A 223 -21.12 -0.86 15.50
CA HIS A 223 -21.16 -0.90 16.98
C HIS A 223 -20.61 -2.20 17.60
N THR A 224 -19.91 -3.03 16.83
CA THR A 224 -19.30 -4.28 17.31
C THR A 224 -18.02 -4.04 18.09
N VAL A 225 -17.38 -2.89 17.90
CA VAL A 225 -16.21 -2.45 18.66
C VAL A 225 -16.36 -1.00 19.11
N VAL A 226 -15.64 -0.66 20.14
CA VAL A 226 -15.63 0.66 20.78
C VAL A 226 -14.21 1.11 21.03
N HIS A 227 -13.99 2.41 20.97
CA HIS A 227 -12.71 3.03 21.29
C HIS A 227 -12.40 2.88 22.80
N MET A 228 -11.21 2.39 23.11
CA MET A 228 -10.70 2.20 24.47
C MET A 228 -9.85 3.38 24.94
N GLY A 229 -8.99 3.85 24.09
CA GLY A 229 -8.04 4.94 24.37
C GLY A 229 -7.00 5.06 23.25
N ASP A 230 -6.15 6.07 23.35
CA ASP A 230 -5.11 6.35 22.38
C ASP A 230 -3.77 5.75 22.82
N ALA A 231 -3.05 5.10 21.92
CA ALA A 231 -1.66 4.73 22.12
C ALA A 231 -0.81 5.99 21.99
N GLN A 232 -0.69 6.76 23.08
CA GLN A 232 -0.08 8.08 23.07
C GLN A 232 1.34 8.07 22.48
N GLY A 233 1.58 8.96 21.51
CA GLY A 233 2.87 9.06 20.83
C GLY A 233 3.10 8.01 19.72
N VAL A 234 2.21 7.03 19.57
CA VAL A 234 2.27 6.07 18.46
C VAL A 234 1.58 6.66 17.24
N VAL A 235 2.34 6.79 16.16
CA VAL A 235 1.86 7.30 14.87
C VAL A 235 2.23 6.31 13.79
N GLU A 236 1.31 6.01 12.90
CA GLU A 236 1.56 5.21 11.71
C GLU A 236 1.66 6.12 10.49
N ASP A 237 2.78 6.04 9.80
CA ASP A 237 3.09 6.81 8.61
C ASP A 237 2.97 5.94 7.36
N PHE A 238 2.44 6.51 6.28
CA PHE A 238 2.21 5.83 5.02
C PHE A 238 2.94 6.54 3.88
N PHE A 239 3.63 5.76 3.07
CA PHE A 239 4.60 6.25 2.10
C PHE A 239 4.27 5.79 0.69
N ALA A 240 4.62 6.63 -0.28
CA ALA A 240 4.68 6.27 -1.68
C ALA A 240 6.14 6.25 -2.16
N PHE A 241 6.46 5.25 -2.96
CA PHE A 241 7.77 5.06 -3.60
C PHE A 241 7.59 5.07 -5.10
N THR A 242 8.43 5.82 -5.81
CA THR A 242 8.45 5.78 -7.27
C THR A 242 9.88 5.90 -7.81
N HIS A 243 10.08 5.46 -9.04
CA HIS A 243 11.34 5.73 -9.71
C HIS A 243 11.38 7.21 -10.14
N PRO A 244 12.51 7.95 -10.01
CA PRO A 244 12.58 9.37 -10.38
C PRO A 244 12.09 9.68 -11.80
N ARG A 245 12.26 8.76 -12.75
CA ARG A 245 11.77 8.90 -14.12
C ARG A 245 10.23 8.98 -14.21
N ASN A 246 9.53 8.30 -13.33
CA ASN A 246 8.06 8.23 -13.33
C ASN A 246 7.41 9.50 -12.76
N LEU A 247 8.18 10.40 -12.13
CA LEU A 247 7.65 11.68 -11.62
C LEU A 247 7.08 12.60 -12.70
N ASN A 248 7.36 12.32 -13.97
CA ASN A 248 6.72 13.06 -15.06
C ASN A 248 5.26 12.63 -15.31
N HIS A 249 4.85 11.46 -14.84
CA HIS A 249 3.48 10.97 -14.95
C HIS A 249 2.51 11.88 -14.18
N PRO A 250 1.44 12.41 -14.81
CA PRO A 250 0.56 13.41 -14.18
C PRO A 250 -0.03 12.96 -12.85
N ALA A 251 -0.48 11.70 -12.75
CA ALA A 251 -1.02 11.15 -11.51
C ALA A 251 0.04 11.09 -10.39
N LEU A 252 1.29 10.78 -10.70
CA LEU A 252 2.37 10.75 -9.72
C LEU A 252 2.81 12.17 -9.30
N LYS A 253 2.81 13.13 -10.23
CA LYS A 253 3.00 14.55 -9.87
C LYS A 253 1.98 14.99 -8.83
N LEU A 254 0.70 14.66 -9.04
CA LEU A 254 -0.35 15.00 -8.08
C LEU A 254 -0.11 14.28 -6.75
N LEU A 255 0.10 12.98 -6.75
CA LEU A 255 0.32 12.16 -5.55
C LEU A 255 1.49 12.68 -4.71
N PHE A 256 2.61 12.98 -5.34
CA PHE A 256 3.81 13.46 -4.65
C PHE A 256 3.74 14.95 -4.26
N SER A 257 2.90 15.75 -4.93
CA SER A 257 2.66 17.15 -4.54
C SER A 257 1.76 17.27 -3.31
N THR A 258 0.83 16.36 -3.09
CA THR A 258 0.00 16.31 -1.88
C THR A 258 0.82 15.99 -0.64
N ALA A 259 1.88 15.18 -0.77
CA ALA A 259 2.79 14.85 0.32
C ALA A 259 3.49 16.08 0.95
N THR A 260 3.78 17.09 0.17
CA THR A 260 4.42 18.33 0.64
C THR A 260 3.45 19.25 1.38
N ASN A 261 2.14 19.11 1.17
CA ASN A 261 1.10 19.93 1.78
C ASN A 261 0.54 19.35 3.09
N THR A 262 0.76 18.09 3.40
CA THR A 262 0.27 17.42 4.62
C THR A 262 1.19 17.59 5.83
N ASN A 263 2.10 18.56 5.82
CA ASN A 263 2.90 18.89 7.00
C ASN A 263 2.00 19.68 8.00
N PRO A 264 1.52 19.09 9.13
CA PRO A 264 0.57 19.72 10.05
C PRO A 264 1.12 20.96 10.79
N ASN A 265 2.36 21.36 10.52
CA ASN A 265 3.03 22.50 11.13
C ASN A 265 2.93 23.82 10.32
N ARG A 266 2.04 23.92 9.32
CA ARG A 266 1.78 25.17 8.57
C ARG A 266 0.40 25.78 8.84
N SER A 267 -0.15 25.60 10.02
CA SER A 267 -1.29 26.41 10.50
C SER A 267 -0.80 27.21 11.72
N LYS A 268 -0.27 28.38 11.47
CA LYS A 268 -0.27 29.49 12.42
C LYS A 268 -1.39 30.42 12.06
#